data_e76a57e8203bfeb33af7a8cdee870639
#
_entry.id   e76a57e8203bfeb33af7a8cdee870639
#
_cell.length_a   1.000
_cell.length_b   1.000
_cell.length_c   1.000
_cell.angle_alpha   90.00
_cell.angle_beta   90.00
_cell.angle_gamma   90.00
#
_symmetry.space_group_name_H-M   'P 1'
#
loop_
_entity.id
_entity.type
_entity.pdbx_description
1 polymer ?
#
loop_
_entity_poly.entity_id
_entity_poly.type
_entity_poly.pdbx_seq_one_letter_code
_entity_poly.pdbx_strand_id
1 'polypeptide(L)'
;MKRINSLFKTLLVVIIMMTPMVFQAKNHDVKNMAKHIDKVYFAASPEILENHGNMVTVTIEADFPPRYFHKKAVMNVTPVLVYEDGETELPSINFIGEKVEGDGVIVSKKYGAAFSYTVTIPYEEGMYNSLLIVEPIVYKFKETVHPNQQTIREKGEFAMAASFLVAEGVINTAHNVDKSLLRTAYAEPDSIQKTITDNGDIFFMVNSDNINWSVPLNKDIQNKAAINDLTAHILKGWNIKNIEIIGWASPEGSIKYNNNLSQGRAKTTENFLKNRLASLASQDKTHVSYKNVNDIKFMTNGEGPDWDGLMNAIAKSSIKDKDVIIKTLKSQTPDQRVAQLNKYIKQYPEFEKSILPSLRRSIVKVNTIEPSMSDEQITKMCTSKPKSLSCDQMMYAATLVKELNDKEKIYITAIETYPNNAEPYCNAGVVAIERGNIKHAKQLTKQAIEIDDLLAEAYNNLGIIAIFENDYETAAALFDQANNLGLNTDYNKGVVHINKGDYKKAIKMMMKDNPNCDYNIALAQTLDKQYVVAEETVKCLEENGKTLYLQAVIAARTQDIDKSLKHLAKAIKKDSKIKKMAKHDMEFAYMQDSPEFVALVE
;
A
#
# COMPACT_ATOMS: atom_id res chain seq x y z
N MET A 1 -13.16 -33.95 -28.84
CA MET A 1 -12.23 -34.79 -28.08
C MET A 1 -10.96 -35.12 -28.89
N LYS A 2 -10.12 -34.16 -29.27
CA LYS A 2 -8.79 -34.40 -29.83
C LYS A 2 -7.93 -33.17 -29.67
N ARG A 3 -6.77 -33.36 -28.98
CA ARG A 3 -5.61 -32.47 -28.85
C ARG A 3 -5.67 -31.38 -27.81
N ILE A 4 -5.57 -31.79 -26.58
CA ILE A 4 -5.06 -30.96 -25.50
C ILE A 4 -3.72 -31.58 -25.11
N ASN A 5 -2.68 -30.76 -25.10
CA ASN A 5 -1.30 -31.18 -24.94
C ASN A 5 -1.09 -32.67 -25.15
N SER A 6 -0.88 -33.05 -26.40
CA SER A 6 -1.16 -34.39 -26.87
C SER A 6 -0.45 -35.51 -26.09
N LEU A 7 0.62 -35.20 -25.37
CA LEU A 7 1.34 -36.18 -24.55
C LEU A 7 0.76 -36.34 -23.13
N PHE A 8 0.45 -35.25 -22.41
CA PHE A 8 -0.02 -35.38 -21.02
C PHE A 8 -1.48 -35.83 -20.97
N LYS A 9 -2.39 -35.22 -21.75
CA LYS A 9 -3.77 -35.71 -21.85
C LYS A 9 -3.88 -37.06 -22.56
N THR A 10 -3.09 -37.33 -23.59
CA THR A 10 -3.08 -38.64 -24.24
C THR A 10 -2.52 -39.70 -23.29
N LEU A 11 -1.49 -39.37 -22.49
CA LEU A 11 -0.96 -40.30 -21.47
C LEU A 11 -1.94 -40.47 -20.31
N LEU A 12 -2.61 -39.41 -19.82
CA LEU A 12 -3.52 -39.47 -18.71
C LEU A 12 -4.90 -40.03 -19.11
N VAL A 13 -5.45 -39.65 -20.28
CA VAL A 13 -6.67 -40.26 -20.84
C VAL A 13 -6.41 -41.73 -21.21
N VAL A 14 -5.22 -42.09 -21.65
CA VAL A 14 -4.80 -43.49 -21.84
C VAL A 14 -4.64 -44.20 -20.50
N ILE A 15 -4.15 -43.54 -19.44
CA ILE A 15 -4.09 -44.11 -18.08
C ILE A 15 -5.52 -44.23 -17.49
N ILE A 16 -6.40 -43.24 -17.70
CA ILE A 16 -7.80 -43.29 -17.24
C ILE A 16 -8.60 -44.36 -18.04
N MET A 17 -8.36 -44.50 -19.34
CA MET A 17 -8.99 -45.57 -20.15
C MET A 17 -8.28 -46.94 -20.01
N MET A 18 -7.04 -46.99 -19.52
CA MET A 18 -6.24 -48.21 -19.31
C MET A 18 -6.17 -48.64 -17.85
N THR A 19 -6.88 -48.00 -16.88
CA THR A 19 -7.02 -48.64 -15.58
C THR A 19 -7.85 -49.91 -15.81
N PRO A 20 -7.21 -51.10 -15.83
CA PRO A 20 -7.97 -52.33 -16.01
C PRO A 20 -8.95 -52.39 -14.85
N MET A 21 -10.24 -52.70 -15.12
CA MET A 21 -11.19 -53.00 -14.07
C MET A 21 -10.59 -54.13 -13.23
N VAL A 22 -10.08 -53.77 -12.04
CA VAL A 22 -9.48 -54.76 -11.15
C VAL A 22 -10.57 -55.35 -10.27
N PHE A 23 -10.86 -56.64 -10.45
CA PHE A 23 -11.83 -57.34 -9.66
C PHE A 23 -11.13 -58.30 -8.69
N GLN A 24 -10.90 -57.85 -7.47
CA GLN A 24 -10.52 -58.75 -6.34
C GLN A 24 -11.74 -59.33 -5.60
N ALA A 25 -12.93 -58.81 -5.92
CA ALA A 25 -14.16 -59.25 -5.31
C ALA A 25 -14.61 -60.65 -5.84
N LYS A 26 -14.99 -61.55 -4.93
CA LYS A 26 -15.70 -62.78 -5.28
C LYS A 26 -17.18 -62.56 -5.53
N ASN A 27 -17.74 -61.46 -4.99
CA ASN A 27 -19.18 -61.18 -5.02
C ASN A 27 -19.62 -60.66 -6.39
N HIS A 28 -20.62 -61.36 -6.97
CA HIS A 28 -21.18 -61.02 -8.29
C HIS A 28 -21.85 -59.64 -8.34
N ASP A 29 -22.55 -59.22 -7.24
CA ASP A 29 -23.24 -57.92 -7.22
C ASP A 29 -22.28 -56.76 -7.25
N VAL A 30 -21.12 -56.84 -6.51
CA VAL A 30 -20.05 -55.84 -6.49
C VAL A 30 -19.41 -55.71 -7.89
N LYS A 31 -19.09 -56.85 -8.52
CA LYS A 31 -18.55 -56.87 -9.88
C LYS A 31 -19.51 -56.27 -10.90
N ASN A 32 -20.80 -56.57 -10.76
CA ASN A 32 -21.83 -56.09 -11.68
C ASN A 32 -22.02 -54.58 -11.56
N MET A 33 -22.00 -54.01 -10.33
CA MET A 33 -22.07 -52.55 -10.13
C MET A 33 -20.86 -51.86 -10.75
N ALA A 34 -19.65 -52.34 -10.51
CA ALA A 34 -18.42 -51.75 -11.11
C ALA A 34 -18.42 -51.85 -12.66
N LYS A 35 -18.89 -52.99 -13.20
CA LYS A 35 -18.96 -53.21 -14.67
C LYS A 35 -19.95 -52.25 -15.36
N HIS A 36 -21.03 -51.87 -14.68
CA HIS A 36 -22.08 -51.00 -15.21
C HIS A 36 -22.09 -49.62 -14.59
N ILE A 37 -20.92 -49.10 -14.20
CA ILE A 37 -20.77 -47.77 -13.62
C ILE A 37 -21.16 -46.66 -14.60
N ASP A 38 -21.11 -46.92 -15.90
CA ASP A 38 -21.58 -46.05 -16.99
C ASP A 38 -23.04 -45.61 -16.84
N LYS A 39 -23.84 -46.33 -16.02
CA LYS A 39 -25.21 -45.93 -15.70
C LYS A 39 -25.30 -44.83 -14.63
N VAL A 40 -24.25 -44.57 -13.88
CA VAL A 40 -24.20 -43.50 -12.89
C VAL A 40 -23.68 -42.25 -13.58
N TYR A 41 -24.36 -41.14 -13.34
CA TYR A 41 -23.91 -39.86 -13.81
C TYR A 41 -23.07 -39.20 -12.74
N PHE A 42 -21.85 -38.77 -13.12
CA PHE A 42 -20.99 -37.93 -12.30
C PHE A 42 -20.69 -36.64 -13.05
N ALA A 43 -20.76 -35.51 -12.33
CA ALA A 43 -20.45 -34.19 -12.86
C ALA A 43 -19.76 -33.32 -11.82
N ALA A 44 -19.14 -32.25 -12.28
CA ALA A 44 -18.66 -31.18 -11.42
C ALA A 44 -19.26 -29.83 -11.87
N SER A 45 -19.48 -28.96 -10.90
CA SER A 45 -19.93 -27.59 -11.15
C SER A 45 -19.04 -26.61 -10.38
N PRO A 46 -18.40 -25.65 -11.05
CA PRO A 46 -18.40 -25.45 -12.51
C PRO A 46 -17.60 -26.52 -13.24
N GLU A 47 -17.89 -26.71 -14.55
CA GLU A 47 -17.14 -27.65 -15.43
C GLU A 47 -15.68 -27.21 -15.62
N ILE A 48 -15.41 -25.90 -15.58
CA ILE A 48 -14.08 -25.30 -15.57
C ILE A 48 -13.91 -24.68 -14.20
N LEU A 49 -12.93 -25.15 -13.44
CA LEU A 49 -12.65 -24.66 -12.10
C LEU A 49 -12.03 -23.26 -12.15
N GLU A 50 -12.19 -22.46 -11.11
CA GLU A 50 -11.63 -21.12 -11.04
C GLU A 50 -10.96 -20.92 -9.67
N ASN A 51 -9.73 -20.38 -9.69
CA ASN A 51 -9.04 -19.92 -8.50
C ASN A 51 -9.65 -18.59 -8.03
N HIS A 52 -10.21 -18.59 -6.85
CA HIS A 52 -10.79 -17.42 -6.21
C HIS A 52 -10.18 -17.25 -4.82
N GLY A 53 -9.30 -16.25 -4.65
CA GLY A 53 -8.62 -16.01 -3.38
C GLY A 53 -7.67 -17.13 -2.93
N ASN A 54 -6.92 -17.71 -3.86
CA ASN A 54 -6.05 -18.88 -3.66
C ASN A 54 -6.79 -20.14 -3.20
N MET A 55 -8.08 -20.22 -3.49
CA MET A 55 -8.92 -21.36 -3.21
C MET A 55 -9.66 -21.79 -4.48
N VAL A 56 -9.85 -23.09 -4.62
CA VAL A 56 -10.64 -23.70 -5.70
C VAL A 56 -11.84 -24.37 -5.06
N THR A 57 -13.04 -23.95 -5.45
CA THR A 57 -14.30 -24.53 -4.95
C THR A 57 -14.96 -25.32 -6.06
N VAL A 58 -15.36 -26.55 -5.76
CA VAL A 58 -16.05 -27.41 -6.71
C VAL A 58 -17.21 -28.14 -6.01
N THR A 59 -18.32 -28.23 -6.72
CA THR A 59 -19.46 -29.10 -6.34
C THR A 59 -19.41 -30.35 -7.17
N ILE A 60 -19.34 -31.51 -6.54
CA ILE A 60 -19.38 -32.82 -7.19
C ILE A 60 -20.83 -33.33 -7.10
N GLU A 61 -21.35 -33.76 -8.22
CA GLU A 61 -22.70 -34.30 -8.36
C GLU A 61 -22.64 -35.79 -8.73
N ALA A 62 -23.53 -36.57 -8.15
CA ALA A 62 -23.70 -38.00 -8.46
C ALA A 62 -25.19 -38.35 -8.57
N ASP A 63 -25.59 -38.98 -9.65
CA ASP A 63 -26.98 -39.47 -9.84
C ASP A 63 -26.98 -40.99 -10.11
N PHE A 64 -27.59 -41.72 -9.19
CA PHE A 64 -27.69 -43.17 -9.23
C PHE A 64 -29.08 -43.57 -9.74
N PRO A 65 -29.17 -44.25 -10.87
CA PRO A 65 -30.50 -44.63 -11.39
C PRO A 65 -31.17 -45.76 -10.58
N PRO A 66 -32.51 -45.88 -10.67
CA PRO A 66 -33.23 -46.97 -10.07
C PRO A 66 -32.69 -48.34 -10.48
N ARG A 67 -32.63 -49.28 -9.51
CA ARG A 67 -32.19 -50.67 -9.68
C ARG A 67 -30.69 -50.89 -9.93
N TYR A 68 -29.88 -49.83 -9.93
CA TYR A 68 -28.42 -49.94 -10.07
C TYR A 68 -27.78 -50.40 -8.76
N PHE A 69 -28.06 -49.73 -7.67
CA PHE A 69 -27.36 -49.95 -6.39
C PHE A 69 -27.81 -51.18 -5.64
N HIS A 70 -26.87 -52.03 -5.20
CA HIS A 70 -27.18 -53.22 -4.43
C HIS A 70 -27.37 -52.91 -2.95
N LYS A 71 -28.40 -53.47 -2.28
CA LYS A 71 -28.79 -53.16 -0.88
C LYS A 71 -27.70 -53.36 0.17
N LYS A 72 -26.69 -54.24 -0.09
CA LYS A 72 -25.58 -54.56 0.83
C LYS A 72 -24.20 -54.12 0.33
N ALA A 73 -24.17 -53.30 -0.69
CA ALA A 73 -22.92 -52.77 -1.26
C ALA A 73 -22.60 -51.39 -0.70
N VAL A 74 -21.33 -51.06 -0.73
CA VAL A 74 -20.81 -49.71 -0.53
C VAL A 74 -20.04 -49.32 -1.78
N MET A 75 -20.19 -48.07 -2.20
CA MET A 75 -19.35 -47.44 -3.21
C MET A 75 -18.63 -46.27 -2.57
N ASN A 76 -17.33 -46.37 -2.44
CA ASN A 76 -16.50 -45.23 -2.04
C ASN A 76 -16.08 -44.49 -3.31
N VAL A 77 -16.28 -43.18 -3.32
CA VAL A 77 -15.99 -42.30 -4.43
C VAL A 77 -15.02 -41.26 -3.95
N THR A 78 -13.81 -41.23 -4.51
CA THR A 78 -12.78 -40.23 -4.23
C THR A 78 -12.55 -39.39 -5.47
N PRO A 79 -12.89 -38.09 -5.44
CA PRO A 79 -12.46 -37.19 -6.50
C PRO A 79 -10.99 -36.85 -6.29
N VAL A 80 -10.23 -36.83 -7.39
CA VAL A 80 -8.79 -36.55 -7.39
C VAL A 80 -8.49 -35.51 -8.46
N LEU A 81 -7.87 -34.41 -8.08
CA LEU A 81 -7.36 -33.40 -9.00
C LEU A 81 -5.91 -33.75 -9.34
N VAL A 82 -5.67 -34.20 -10.57
CA VAL A 82 -4.36 -34.65 -11.05
C VAL A 82 -3.72 -33.60 -11.93
N TYR A 83 -2.47 -33.22 -11.68
CA TYR A 83 -1.69 -32.25 -12.43
C TYR A 83 -0.25 -32.71 -12.63
N GLU A 84 0.57 -31.98 -13.41
CA GLU A 84 1.89 -32.44 -13.86
C GLU A 84 2.83 -32.82 -12.71
N ASP A 85 2.81 -32.06 -11.62
CA ASP A 85 3.74 -32.21 -10.51
C ASP A 85 3.14 -32.94 -9.28
N GLY A 86 1.88 -33.43 -9.38
CA GLY A 86 1.23 -34.10 -8.24
C GLY A 86 -0.26 -34.36 -8.41
N GLU A 87 -0.88 -34.68 -7.27
CA GLU A 87 -2.32 -34.88 -7.18
C GLU A 87 -2.85 -34.40 -5.84
N THR A 88 -4.10 -33.94 -5.83
CA THR A 88 -4.83 -33.55 -4.62
C THR A 88 -6.09 -34.38 -4.50
N GLU A 89 -6.13 -35.28 -3.51
CA GLU A 89 -7.35 -36.03 -3.18
C GLU A 89 -8.35 -35.11 -2.45
N LEU A 90 -9.59 -35.08 -2.95
CA LEU A 90 -10.70 -34.43 -2.27
C LEU A 90 -11.35 -35.41 -1.27
N PRO A 91 -12.13 -34.94 -0.30
CA PRO A 91 -12.81 -35.83 0.65
C PRO A 91 -13.63 -36.91 -0.04
N SER A 92 -13.37 -38.18 0.33
CA SER A 92 -14.09 -39.33 -0.18
C SER A 92 -15.52 -39.39 0.34
N ILE A 93 -16.43 -39.91 -0.49
CA ILE A 93 -17.84 -40.08 -0.15
C ILE A 93 -18.19 -41.57 -0.20
N ASN A 94 -18.89 -42.05 0.83
CA ASN A 94 -19.43 -43.37 0.85
C ASN A 94 -20.91 -43.34 0.47
N PHE A 95 -21.27 -44.01 -0.61
CA PHE A 95 -22.64 -44.33 -0.97
C PHE A 95 -22.97 -45.75 -0.45
N ILE A 96 -24.04 -45.91 0.29
CA ILE A 96 -24.38 -47.15 0.98
C ILE A 96 -25.76 -47.66 0.56
N GLY A 97 -25.86 -48.98 0.40
CA GLY A 97 -27.16 -49.60 0.13
C GLY A 97 -28.03 -49.67 1.38
N GLU A 98 -29.36 -49.75 1.21
CA GLU A 98 -30.41 -49.69 2.26
C GLU A 98 -30.24 -50.68 3.43
N LYS A 99 -29.37 -51.69 3.31
CA LYS A 99 -29.10 -52.71 4.34
C LYS A 99 -27.68 -52.64 4.89
N VAL A 100 -26.97 -51.55 4.63
CA VAL A 100 -25.63 -51.26 5.19
C VAL A 100 -25.84 -50.30 6.35
N GLU A 101 -25.25 -50.61 7.49
CA GLU A 101 -25.18 -49.74 8.67
C GLU A 101 -23.89 -48.92 8.65
N GLY A 102 -23.93 -47.68 9.07
CA GLY A 102 -22.77 -46.77 9.16
C GLY A 102 -23.00 -45.46 8.44
N ASP A 103 -21.94 -44.60 8.45
CA ASP A 103 -21.98 -43.28 7.84
C ASP A 103 -21.87 -43.37 6.32
N GLY A 104 -22.78 -42.73 5.61
CA GLY A 104 -22.80 -42.66 4.18
C GLY A 104 -24.14 -42.21 3.61
N VAL A 105 -24.14 -41.92 2.32
CA VAL A 105 -25.33 -41.52 1.58
C VAL A 105 -26.12 -42.78 1.18
N ILE A 106 -27.33 -42.93 1.69
CA ILE A 106 -28.16 -44.10 1.39
C ILE A 106 -28.69 -44.01 -0.05
N VAL A 107 -28.38 -45.03 -0.85
CA VAL A 107 -28.89 -45.18 -2.22
C VAL A 107 -29.98 -46.25 -2.24
N SER A 108 -31.21 -45.83 -2.53
CA SER A 108 -32.34 -46.76 -2.64
C SER A 108 -32.23 -47.62 -3.89
N LYS A 109 -32.34 -48.95 -3.70
CA LYS A 109 -32.40 -49.86 -4.86
C LYS A 109 -33.62 -49.58 -5.73
N LYS A 110 -34.74 -49.14 -5.15
CA LYS A 110 -36.01 -48.95 -5.90
C LYS A 110 -36.02 -47.62 -6.64
N TYR A 111 -35.52 -46.55 -6.00
CA TYR A 111 -35.70 -45.17 -6.47
C TYR A 111 -34.38 -44.52 -6.96
N GLY A 112 -33.22 -45.10 -6.66
CA GLY A 112 -31.92 -44.45 -6.87
C GLY A 112 -31.61 -43.39 -5.79
N ALA A 113 -30.73 -42.47 -6.11
CA ALA A 113 -30.44 -41.29 -5.29
C ALA A 113 -29.69 -40.25 -6.14
N ALA A 114 -29.99 -38.98 -5.93
CA ALA A 114 -29.17 -37.87 -6.38
C ALA A 114 -28.45 -37.26 -5.17
N PHE A 115 -27.21 -36.85 -5.36
CA PHE A 115 -26.36 -36.29 -4.30
C PHE A 115 -25.44 -35.24 -4.86
N SER A 116 -25.18 -34.21 -4.09
CA SER A 116 -24.16 -33.22 -4.38
C SER A 116 -23.44 -32.79 -3.11
N TYR A 117 -22.16 -32.48 -3.20
CA TYR A 117 -21.43 -31.85 -2.12
C TYR A 117 -20.41 -30.86 -2.68
N THR A 118 -20.16 -29.82 -1.90
CA THR A 118 -19.21 -28.78 -2.27
C THR A 118 -17.96 -28.88 -1.39
N VAL A 119 -16.80 -28.80 -2.01
CA VAL A 119 -15.50 -28.78 -1.33
C VAL A 119 -14.67 -27.62 -1.83
N THR A 120 -13.88 -27.04 -0.93
CA THR A 120 -12.93 -25.98 -1.24
C THR A 120 -11.54 -26.45 -0.82
N ILE A 121 -10.58 -26.35 -1.75
CA ILE A 121 -9.18 -26.73 -1.55
C ILE A 121 -8.27 -25.53 -1.83
N PRO A 122 -7.08 -25.45 -1.21
CA PRO A 122 -6.06 -24.46 -1.59
C PRO A 122 -5.64 -24.65 -3.07
N TYR A 123 -5.43 -23.53 -3.76
CA TYR A 123 -4.86 -23.57 -5.12
C TYR A 123 -3.35 -23.81 -5.07
N GLU A 124 -2.86 -24.71 -5.90
CA GLU A 124 -1.44 -24.95 -6.16
C GLU A 124 -1.09 -24.62 -7.61
N GLU A 125 0.13 -24.12 -7.87
CA GLU A 125 0.51 -23.57 -9.17
C GLU A 125 0.31 -24.56 -10.34
N GLY A 126 0.55 -25.86 -10.14
CA GLY A 126 0.33 -26.90 -11.15
C GLY A 126 -1.13 -27.10 -11.56
N MET A 127 -2.10 -26.65 -10.75
CA MET A 127 -3.54 -26.93 -10.98
C MET A 127 -4.13 -26.25 -12.21
N TYR A 128 -3.48 -25.20 -12.77
CA TYR A 128 -3.96 -24.58 -14.01
C TYR A 128 -4.08 -25.57 -15.18
N ASN A 129 -3.28 -26.64 -15.20
CA ASN A 129 -3.29 -27.70 -16.18
C ASN A 129 -3.59 -29.04 -15.49
N SER A 130 -4.79 -29.22 -14.99
CA SER A 130 -5.21 -30.38 -14.20
C SER A 130 -6.42 -31.08 -14.80
N LEU A 131 -6.70 -32.28 -14.31
CA LEU A 131 -7.89 -33.05 -14.59
C LEU A 131 -8.52 -33.49 -13.27
N LEU A 132 -9.80 -33.15 -13.04
CA LEU A 132 -10.56 -33.66 -11.91
C LEU A 132 -11.21 -34.96 -12.31
N ILE A 133 -10.75 -36.04 -11.75
CA ILE A 133 -11.30 -37.38 -11.96
C ILE A 133 -12.03 -37.90 -10.72
N VAL A 134 -13.03 -38.72 -10.94
CA VAL A 134 -13.76 -39.42 -9.87
C VAL A 134 -13.44 -40.89 -9.97
N GLU A 135 -12.93 -41.47 -8.89
CA GLU A 135 -12.56 -42.89 -8.79
C GLU A 135 -13.52 -43.67 -7.91
N PRO A 136 -14.48 -44.44 -8.48
CA PRO A 136 -15.38 -45.27 -7.71
C PRO A 136 -14.77 -46.63 -7.39
N ILE A 137 -14.80 -47.05 -6.11
CA ILE A 137 -14.49 -48.41 -5.67
C ILE A 137 -15.69 -49.03 -5.02
N VAL A 138 -16.14 -50.17 -5.50
CA VAL A 138 -17.30 -50.91 -4.97
C VAL A 138 -16.83 -52.08 -4.12
N TYR A 139 -17.37 -52.22 -2.93
CA TYR A 139 -17.07 -53.34 -2.05
C TYR A 139 -18.29 -53.79 -1.24
N LYS A 140 -18.21 -54.97 -0.62
CA LYS A 140 -19.24 -55.46 0.28
C LYS A 140 -18.81 -55.19 1.72
N PHE A 141 -19.67 -54.51 2.42
CA PHE A 141 -19.42 -54.14 3.80
C PHE A 141 -19.47 -55.34 4.77
N LYS A 142 -18.48 -55.48 5.64
CA LYS A 142 -18.40 -56.54 6.66
C LYS A 142 -18.17 -56.00 8.08
N GLU A 143 -17.85 -54.71 8.24
CA GLU A 143 -17.44 -54.08 9.50
C GLU A 143 -18.16 -52.75 9.75
N THR A 144 -18.09 -52.26 10.99
CA THR A 144 -18.82 -51.04 11.43
C THR A 144 -18.19 -49.73 11.04
N VAL A 145 -16.99 -49.73 10.51
CA VAL A 145 -16.26 -48.52 10.08
C VAL A 145 -15.91 -48.60 8.59
N HIS A 146 -16.24 -47.54 7.82
CA HIS A 146 -15.90 -47.48 6.41
C HIS A 146 -14.40 -47.14 6.25
N PRO A 147 -13.58 -48.05 5.67
CA PRO A 147 -12.18 -47.81 5.45
C PRO A 147 -11.99 -46.80 4.31
N ASN A 148 -10.84 -46.06 4.30
CA ASN A 148 -10.43 -45.27 3.15
C ASN A 148 -10.05 -46.17 1.96
N GLN A 149 -9.87 -45.57 0.78
CA GLN A 149 -9.56 -46.33 -0.44
C GLN A 149 -8.26 -47.14 -0.35
N GLN A 150 -7.22 -46.60 0.28
CA GLN A 150 -5.98 -47.32 0.48
C GLN A 150 -6.17 -48.60 1.27
N THR A 151 -6.88 -48.52 2.38
CA THR A 151 -7.20 -49.71 3.21
C THR A 151 -8.04 -50.73 2.44
N ILE A 152 -8.98 -50.26 1.60
CA ILE A 152 -9.82 -51.15 0.76
C ILE A 152 -8.92 -51.87 -0.26
N ARG A 153 -8.00 -51.15 -0.92
CA ARG A 153 -7.08 -51.70 -1.92
C ARG A 153 -6.11 -52.73 -1.29
N GLU A 154 -5.66 -52.48 -0.07
CA GLU A 154 -4.67 -53.36 0.61
C GLU A 154 -5.30 -54.63 1.22
N LYS A 155 -6.51 -54.56 1.77
CA LYS A 155 -7.06 -55.60 2.62
C LYS A 155 -8.43 -56.12 2.20
N GLY A 156 -9.09 -55.49 1.21
CA GLY A 156 -10.50 -55.69 0.90
C GLY A 156 -10.79 -56.59 -0.30
N GLU A 157 -11.99 -57.19 -0.32
CA GLU A 157 -12.63 -57.73 -1.53
C GLU A 157 -13.36 -56.57 -2.23
N PHE A 158 -12.77 -55.99 -3.30
CA PHE A 158 -13.30 -54.84 -4.01
C PHE A 158 -13.33 -55.02 -5.52
N ALA A 159 -14.09 -54.14 -6.19
CA ALA A 159 -14.04 -53.96 -7.62
C ALA A 159 -13.82 -52.47 -7.92
N MET A 160 -12.74 -52.14 -8.62
CA MET A 160 -12.54 -50.80 -9.17
C MET A 160 -13.44 -50.65 -10.40
N ALA A 161 -14.16 -49.56 -10.44
CA ALA A 161 -14.91 -49.15 -11.62
C ALA A 161 -14.06 -48.24 -12.52
N ALA A 162 -14.53 -47.93 -13.71
CA ALA A 162 -13.89 -46.92 -14.56
C ALA A 162 -13.97 -45.55 -13.88
N SER A 163 -12.91 -44.77 -14.03
CA SER A 163 -12.86 -43.38 -13.58
C SER A 163 -13.59 -42.45 -14.54
N PHE A 164 -14.08 -41.32 -14.00
CA PHE A 164 -14.78 -40.29 -14.76
C PHE A 164 -14.01 -38.99 -14.71
N LEU A 165 -13.80 -38.38 -15.87
CA LEU A 165 -13.35 -36.99 -15.96
C LEU A 165 -14.56 -36.08 -15.77
N VAL A 166 -14.55 -35.24 -14.75
CA VAL A 166 -15.69 -34.39 -14.37
C VAL A 166 -15.39 -32.89 -14.51
N ALA A 167 -14.12 -32.48 -14.47
CA ALA A 167 -13.72 -31.11 -14.76
C ALA A 167 -12.29 -31.06 -15.32
N GLU A 168 -11.95 -29.98 -16.01
CA GLU A 168 -10.64 -29.78 -16.63
C GLU A 168 -10.08 -28.40 -16.25
N GLY A 169 -8.82 -28.39 -15.79
CA GLY A 169 -8.04 -27.18 -15.53
C GLY A 169 -8.64 -26.24 -14.48
N VAL A 170 -7.85 -25.27 -14.11
CA VAL A 170 -8.27 -24.19 -13.19
C VAL A 170 -7.92 -22.85 -13.83
N ILE A 171 -8.92 -22.01 -14.02
CA ILE A 171 -8.73 -20.61 -14.42
C ILE A 171 -8.01 -19.88 -13.28
N ASN A 172 -6.89 -19.18 -13.62
CA ASN A 172 -6.08 -18.44 -12.65
C ASN A 172 -5.80 -17.01 -13.13
N THR A 173 -6.80 -16.33 -13.64
CA THR A 173 -6.68 -14.98 -14.21
C THR A 173 -6.27 -13.93 -13.18
N ALA A 174 -6.59 -14.12 -11.90
CA ALA A 174 -6.12 -13.26 -10.81
C ALA A 174 -4.59 -13.19 -10.71
N HIS A 175 -3.87 -14.21 -11.20
CA HIS A 175 -2.41 -14.24 -11.22
C HIS A 175 -1.78 -13.29 -12.27
N ASN A 176 -2.59 -12.78 -13.21
CA ASN A 176 -2.16 -11.84 -14.25
C ASN A 176 -2.02 -10.39 -13.75
N VAL A 177 -2.01 -10.16 -12.45
CA VAL A 177 -1.71 -8.85 -11.86
C VAL A 177 -0.41 -8.30 -12.43
N ASP A 178 -0.44 -7.06 -12.90
CA ASP A 178 0.78 -6.36 -13.32
C ASP A 178 1.51 -5.78 -12.12
N LYS A 179 2.50 -6.51 -11.62
CA LYS A 179 3.32 -6.10 -10.48
C LYS A 179 4.20 -4.88 -10.77
N SER A 180 4.38 -4.51 -12.06
CA SER A 180 5.12 -3.29 -12.43
C SER A 180 4.35 -2.00 -12.12
N LEU A 181 3.04 -2.10 -11.90
CA LEU A 181 2.17 -0.98 -11.53
C LEU A 181 2.09 -0.77 -10.00
N LEU A 182 2.75 -1.61 -9.20
CA LEU A 182 2.84 -1.41 -7.76
C LEU A 182 3.54 -0.08 -7.45
N ARG A 183 3.00 0.66 -6.50
CA ARG A 183 3.45 2.01 -6.17
C ARG A 183 4.52 1.95 -5.09
N THR A 184 5.78 1.97 -5.53
CA THR A 184 6.93 2.17 -4.64
C THR A 184 6.88 3.57 -4.05
N ALA A 185 7.47 3.75 -2.86
CA ALA A 185 7.57 5.03 -2.20
C ALA A 185 9.05 5.37 -1.94
N TYR A 186 9.48 6.49 -2.47
CA TYR A 186 10.76 7.09 -2.14
C TYR A 186 10.61 7.92 -0.86
N ALA A 187 11.52 7.78 0.08
CA ALA A 187 11.64 8.70 1.19
C ALA A 187 12.11 10.05 0.67
N GLU A 188 11.33 11.09 0.97
CA GLU A 188 11.66 12.45 0.55
C GLU A 188 12.77 13.02 1.44
N PRO A 189 13.73 13.76 0.88
CA PRO A 189 14.72 14.48 1.68
C PRO A 189 14.03 15.56 2.51
N ASP A 190 14.51 15.78 3.70
CA ASP A 190 14.17 16.99 4.45
C ASP A 190 14.59 18.23 3.65
N SER A 191 13.98 19.37 3.96
CA SER A 191 14.24 20.59 3.18
C SER A 191 15.74 20.87 3.08
N ILE A 192 16.31 20.79 1.86
CA ILE A 192 17.69 21.20 1.58
C ILE A 192 17.91 22.70 1.79
N GLN A 193 16.82 23.45 1.94
CA GLN A 193 16.82 24.89 2.17
C GLN A 193 16.84 25.17 3.66
N LYS A 194 18.01 25.55 4.16
CA LYS A 194 18.17 25.96 5.54
C LYS A 194 17.52 27.33 5.76
N THR A 195 16.51 27.37 6.63
CA THR A 195 15.93 28.63 7.08
C THR A 195 16.76 29.16 8.24
N ILE A 196 17.28 30.37 8.08
CA ILE A 196 17.96 31.12 9.13
C ILE A 196 17.01 32.16 9.67
N THR A 197 16.87 32.20 11.00
CA THR A 197 15.98 33.15 11.69
C THR A 197 16.81 34.10 12.52
N ASP A 198 16.72 35.39 12.21
CA ASP A 198 17.26 36.47 13.05
C ASP A 198 16.13 37.19 13.78
N ASN A 199 16.36 37.57 15.02
CA ASN A 199 15.36 38.18 15.90
C ASN A 199 15.82 39.58 16.36
N GLY A 200 14.84 40.45 16.55
CA GLY A 200 15.05 41.75 17.19
C GLY A 200 13.80 42.25 17.88
N ASP A 201 13.95 42.92 19.00
CA ASP A 201 12.86 43.45 19.80
C ASP A 201 12.76 44.97 19.65
N ILE A 202 11.52 45.47 19.52
CA ILE A 202 11.21 46.92 19.58
C ILE A 202 10.32 47.14 20.80
N PHE A 203 10.77 48.00 21.70
CA PHE A 203 10.08 48.26 22.96
C PHE A 203 9.23 49.53 22.89
N PHE A 204 8.13 49.53 23.65
CA PHE A 204 7.13 50.61 23.63
C PHE A 204 6.96 51.25 25.00
N MET A 205 6.51 52.47 25.00
CA MET A 205 6.10 53.16 26.23
C MET A 205 4.83 52.50 26.79
N VAL A 206 4.53 52.73 28.07
CA VAL A 206 3.27 52.34 28.70
C VAL A 206 2.10 52.93 27.91
N ASN A 207 1.02 52.15 27.73
CA ASN A 207 -0.20 52.56 27.04
C ASN A 207 0.01 53.18 25.61
N SER A 208 1.09 52.80 24.95
CA SER A 208 1.44 53.29 23.62
C SER A 208 1.76 52.15 22.70
N ASP A 209 1.31 52.28 21.46
CA ASP A 209 1.68 51.45 20.31
C ASP A 209 2.54 52.19 19.28
N ASN A 210 2.93 53.43 19.59
CA ASN A 210 3.85 54.23 18.78
C ASN A 210 5.31 53.90 19.13
N ILE A 211 6.13 53.66 18.10
CA ILE A 211 7.57 53.43 18.28
C ILE A 211 8.21 54.71 18.76
N ASN A 212 8.91 54.60 19.88
CA ASN A 212 9.70 55.67 20.45
C ASN A 212 11.13 55.21 20.75
N TRP A 213 12.06 55.70 19.94
CA TRP A 213 13.49 55.35 20.08
C TRP A 213 14.13 55.92 21.33
N SER A 214 13.41 56.78 22.12
CA SER A 214 13.90 57.28 23.40
C SER A 214 13.65 56.32 24.56
N VAL A 215 12.89 55.22 24.35
CA VAL A 215 12.73 54.14 25.35
C VAL A 215 14.12 53.59 25.71
N PRO A 216 14.47 53.50 27.00
CA PRO A 216 15.78 53.01 27.42
C PRO A 216 16.18 51.68 26.80
N LEU A 217 15.27 50.73 26.72
CA LEU A 217 15.51 49.40 26.13
C LEU A 217 15.81 49.45 24.62
N ASN A 218 15.27 50.43 23.89
CA ASN A 218 15.62 50.64 22.46
C ASN A 218 16.98 51.30 22.30
N LYS A 219 17.52 51.93 23.34
CA LYS A 219 18.87 52.51 23.36
C LYS A 219 19.96 51.55 23.86
N ASP A 220 19.52 50.46 24.47
CA ASP A 220 20.41 49.40 24.95
C ASP A 220 21.27 48.88 23.81
N ILE A 221 22.57 48.66 24.07
CA ILE A 221 23.56 48.26 23.04
C ILE A 221 23.17 46.94 22.40
N GLN A 222 22.71 45.96 23.18
CA GLN A 222 22.35 44.63 22.67
C GLN A 222 21.11 44.68 21.79
N ASN A 223 20.05 45.36 22.25
CA ASN A 223 18.81 45.51 21.49
C ASN A 223 19.00 46.32 20.22
N LYS A 224 19.85 47.37 20.26
CA LYS A 224 20.21 48.16 19.08
C LYS A 224 21.06 47.36 18.12
N ALA A 225 21.97 46.52 18.60
CA ALA A 225 22.74 45.59 17.77
C ALA A 225 21.83 44.59 17.09
N ALA A 226 20.88 43.96 17.80
CA ALA A 226 19.92 43.01 17.23
C ALA A 226 19.12 43.60 16.05
N ILE A 227 18.60 44.86 16.18
CA ILE A 227 17.91 45.56 15.07
C ILE A 227 18.83 45.86 13.89
N ASN A 228 20.11 46.17 14.16
CA ASN A 228 21.10 46.39 13.10
C ASN A 228 21.48 45.08 12.42
N ASP A 229 21.61 43.99 13.18
CA ASP A 229 21.91 42.66 12.67
C ASP A 229 20.81 42.14 11.74
N LEU A 230 19.53 42.42 12.04
CA LEU A 230 18.43 42.17 11.10
C LEU A 230 18.64 42.88 9.75
N THR A 231 19.11 44.11 9.79
CA THR A 231 19.43 44.89 8.57
C THR A 231 20.61 44.28 7.82
N ALA A 232 21.68 43.94 8.53
CA ALA A 232 22.86 43.29 7.96
C ALA A 232 22.51 41.91 7.36
N HIS A 233 21.63 41.16 8.04
CA HIS A 233 21.14 39.88 7.55
C HIS A 233 20.37 40.04 6.22
N ILE A 234 19.45 40.99 6.13
CA ILE A 234 18.69 41.29 4.90
C ILE A 234 19.64 41.71 3.76
N LEU A 235 20.67 42.45 4.06
CA LEU A 235 21.67 42.88 3.06
C LEU A 235 22.61 41.77 2.57
N LYS A 236 22.53 40.55 3.13
CA LYS A 236 23.16 39.36 2.53
C LYS A 236 22.50 38.95 1.20
N GLY A 237 21.34 39.51 0.88
CA GLY A 237 20.61 39.22 -0.36
C GLY A 237 19.97 37.85 -0.40
N TRP A 238 19.83 37.20 0.77
CA TRP A 238 19.15 35.92 0.86
C TRP A 238 17.63 36.04 0.70
N ASN A 239 17.01 35.06 0.09
CA ASN A 239 15.55 35.06 -0.09
C ASN A 239 14.83 35.12 1.26
N ILE A 240 13.95 36.12 1.44
CA ILE A 240 13.11 36.26 2.63
C ILE A 240 11.92 35.36 2.45
N LYS A 241 11.83 34.32 3.29
CA LYS A 241 10.69 33.37 3.32
C LYS A 241 9.44 34.04 3.89
N ASN A 242 9.59 34.70 5.04
CA ASN A 242 8.59 35.55 5.67
C ASN A 242 9.23 36.40 6.77
N ILE A 243 8.47 37.40 7.24
CA ILE A 243 8.77 38.18 8.42
C ILE A 243 7.62 38.03 9.40
N GLU A 244 7.91 37.47 10.59
CA GLU A 244 6.95 37.32 11.67
C GLU A 244 7.09 38.49 12.64
N ILE A 245 5.96 39.08 13.03
CA ILE A 245 5.92 40.19 13.98
C ILE A 245 4.90 39.84 15.06
N ILE A 246 5.37 39.70 16.28
CA ILE A 246 4.56 39.32 17.42
C ILE A 246 4.54 40.48 18.42
N GLY A 247 3.41 41.15 18.53
CA GLY A 247 3.21 42.25 19.48
C GLY A 247 2.74 41.74 20.84
N TRP A 248 3.32 42.29 21.89
CA TRP A 248 2.99 41.97 23.28
C TRP A 248 2.63 43.21 24.09
N ALA A 249 1.75 43.04 25.06
CA ALA A 249 1.45 44.03 26.08
C ALA A 249 1.85 43.52 27.47
N SER A 250 2.23 44.42 28.37
CA SER A 250 2.42 44.09 29.77
C SER A 250 1.07 43.80 30.46
N PRO A 251 1.01 42.79 31.38
CA PRO A 251 -0.27 42.26 31.85
C PRO A 251 -1.04 43.11 32.89
N GLU A 252 -0.62 44.29 33.22
CA GLU A 252 -1.24 45.12 34.26
C GLU A 252 -2.61 45.73 33.92
N GLY A 253 -2.99 45.76 32.64
CA GLY A 253 -4.27 46.29 32.13
C GLY A 253 -5.32 45.22 31.89
N SER A 254 -6.50 45.62 31.48
CA SER A 254 -7.56 44.68 31.07
C SER A 254 -7.15 43.88 29.85
N ILE A 255 -7.60 42.63 29.74
CA ILE A 255 -7.31 41.73 28.63
C ILE A 255 -7.71 42.35 27.28
N LYS A 256 -8.91 42.90 27.21
CA LYS A 256 -9.42 43.55 25.98
C LYS A 256 -8.54 44.70 25.52
N TYR A 257 -8.09 45.53 26.47
CA TYR A 257 -7.22 46.67 26.18
C TYR A 257 -5.82 46.18 25.70
N ASN A 258 -5.26 45.18 26.37
CA ASN A 258 -3.95 44.64 26.05
C ASN A 258 -3.95 43.90 24.70
N ASN A 259 -5.04 43.23 24.35
CA ASN A 259 -5.19 42.63 23.01
C ASN A 259 -5.14 43.72 21.90
N ASN A 260 -5.86 44.81 22.06
CA ASN A 260 -5.83 45.91 21.10
C ASN A 260 -4.43 46.57 21.05
N LEU A 261 -3.83 46.79 22.20
CA LEU A 261 -2.52 47.44 22.31
C LEU A 261 -1.40 46.57 21.69
N SER A 262 -1.44 45.29 21.92
CA SER A 262 -0.48 44.34 21.30
C SER A 262 -0.63 44.29 19.78
N GLN A 263 -1.86 44.29 19.27
CA GLN A 263 -2.15 44.34 17.84
C GLN A 263 -1.69 45.67 17.22
N GLY A 264 -1.90 46.78 17.89
CA GLY A 264 -1.40 48.10 17.47
C GLY A 264 0.12 48.12 17.39
N ARG A 265 0.82 47.59 18.41
CA ARG A 265 2.29 47.47 18.43
C ARG A 265 2.82 46.64 17.27
N ALA A 266 2.21 45.45 17.04
CA ALA A 266 2.59 44.61 15.93
C ALA A 266 2.43 45.33 14.59
N LYS A 267 1.29 46.02 14.38
CA LYS A 267 1.00 46.76 13.14
C LYS A 267 1.95 47.95 12.93
N THR A 268 2.23 48.72 13.97
CA THR A 268 3.19 49.83 13.88
C THR A 268 4.60 49.31 13.55
N THR A 269 4.99 48.18 14.14
CA THR A 269 6.29 47.54 13.81
C THR A 269 6.31 47.05 12.37
N GLU A 270 5.23 46.47 11.85
CA GLU A 270 5.14 46.10 10.42
C GLU A 270 5.36 47.31 9.50
N ASN A 271 4.63 48.39 9.79
CA ASN A 271 4.73 49.61 8.98
C ASN A 271 6.18 50.20 9.02
N PHE A 272 6.80 50.20 10.19
CA PHE A 272 8.19 50.63 10.35
C PHE A 272 9.15 49.78 9.49
N LEU A 273 9.00 48.44 9.58
CA LEU A 273 9.84 47.52 8.81
C LEU A 273 9.61 47.67 7.29
N LYS A 274 8.34 47.77 6.85
CA LYS A 274 8.02 48.00 5.43
C LYS A 274 8.71 49.25 4.90
N ASN A 275 8.65 50.35 5.62
CA ASN A 275 9.31 51.60 5.23
C ASN A 275 10.85 51.46 5.19
N ARG A 276 11.43 50.75 6.18
CA ARG A 276 12.86 50.49 6.24
C ARG A 276 13.34 49.61 5.08
N LEU A 277 12.59 48.52 4.79
CA LEU A 277 12.88 47.62 3.68
C LEU A 277 12.73 48.31 2.31
N ALA A 278 11.71 49.14 2.15
CA ALA A 278 11.53 49.94 0.95
C ALA A 278 12.73 50.93 0.73
N SER A 279 13.20 51.56 1.84
CA SER A 279 14.38 52.41 1.79
C SER A 279 15.65 51.64 1.43
N LEU A 280 15.84 50.42 1.98
CA LEU A 280 16.97 49.56 1.63
C LEU A 280 16.96 49.18 0.14
N ALA A 281 15.79 48.77 -0.38
CA ALA A 281 15.64 48.42 -1.79
C ALA A 281 15.90 49.61 -2.75
N SER A 282 15.64 50.87 -2.30
CA SER A 282 15.92 52.07 -3.08
C SER A 282 17.41 52.47 -3.06
N GLN A 283 18.09 52.20 -1.93
CA GLN A 283 19.51 52.57 -1.74
C GLN A 283 20.48 51.55 -2.34
N ASP A 284 20.15 50.27 -2.23
CA ASP A 284 21.04 49.19 -2.67
C ASP A 284 20.26 48.05 -3.35
N LYS A 285 19.95 48.24 -4.63
CA LYS A 285 19.22 47.27 -5.45
C LYS A 285 19.94 45.94 -5.68
N THR A 286 21.24 45.89 -5.43
CA THR A 286 22.08 44.72 -5.76
C THR A 286 22.20 43.73 -4.61
N HIS A 287 21.93 44.17 -3.37
CA HIS A 287 22.12 43.35 -2.16
C HIS A 287 20.80 42.97 -1.45
N VAL A 288 19.66 43.24 -2.07
CA VAL A 288 18.37 42.76 -1.53
C VAL A 288 17.71 41.75 -2.48
N SER A 289 17.08 40.73 -1.93
CA SER A 289 16.45 39.63 -2.70
C SER A 289 15.04 39.97 -3.24
N TYR A 290 14.50 41.16 -2.91
CA TYR A 290 13.14 41.58 -3.30
C TYR A 290 13.19 42.90 -4.11
N LYS A 291 12.25 43.04 -5.05
CA LYS A 291 12.07 44.28 -5.84
C LYS A 291 11.06 45.21 -5.19
N ASN A 292 10.03 44.66 -4.61
CA ASN A 292 8.95 45.39 -3.94
C ASN A 292 8.74 44.79 -2.54
N VAL A 293 8.61 45.64 -1.54
CA VAL A 293 8.35 45.20 -0.16
C VAL A 293 7.02 44.41 0.00
N ASN A 294 6.09 44.66 -0.94
CA ASN A 294 4.81 43.91 -0.94
C ASN A 294 4.94 42.45 -1.41
N ASP A 295 6.07 42.07 -2.00
CA ASP A 295 6.36 40.68 -2.38
C ASP A 295 6.77 39.85 -1.14
N ILE A 296 7.10 40.52 -0.03
CA ILE A 296 7.51 39.88 1.21
C ILE A 296 6.26 39.51 2.01
N LYS A 297 6.16 38.23 2.42
CA LYS A 297 5.08 37.76 3.29
C LYS A 297 5.31 38.23 4.73
N PHE A 298 4.45 39.11 5.23
CA PHE A 298 4.40 39.50 6.63
C PHE A 298 3.34 38.67 7.38
N MET A 299 3.71 38.15 8.56
CA MET A 299 2.83 37.44 9.48
C MET A 299 2.80 38.25 10.78
N THR A 300 1.74 39.04 10.94
CA THR A 300 1.65 40.05 12.00
C THR A 300 0.51 39.71 12.95
N ASN A 301 0.84 39.51 14.23
CA ASN A 301 -0.12 39.17 15.26
C ASN A 301 0.14 39.89 16.58
N GLY A 302 -0.92 40.25 17.30
CA GLY A 302 -0.88 40.75 18.67
C GLY A 302 -1.37 39.66 19.64
N GLU A 303 -0.49 39.17 20.50
CA GLU A 303 -0.76 38.07 21.43
C GLU A 303 -1.39 38.52 22.76
N GLY A 304 -1.64 39.83 22.92
CA GLY A 304 -2.22 40.37 24.13
C GLY A 304 -1.22 40.50 25.28
N PRO A 305 -1.64 40.22 26.54
CA PRO A 305 -0.79 40.33 27.73
C PRO A 305 0.21 39.17 27.80
N ASP A 306 1.50 39.52 27.94
CA ASP A 306 2.61 38.55 28.00
C ASP A 306 2.77 37.97 29.43
N TRP A 307 1.90 37.03 29.77
CA TRP A 307 1.95 36.37 31.07
C TRP A 307 3.18 35.47 31.26
N ASP A 308 3.57 34.76 30.22
CA ASP A 308 4.74 33.87 30.25
C ASP A 308 6.04 34.66 30.33
N GLY A 309 6.12 35.73 29.55
CA GLY A 309 7.23 36.70 29.68
C GLY A 309 7.31 37.34 31.06
N LEU A 310 6.17 37.66 31.68
CA LEU A 310 6.11 38.15 33.04
C LEU A 310 6.69 37.15 34.03
N MET A 311 6.24 35.89 33.99
CA MET A 311 6.75 34.83 34.88
C MET A 311 8.26 34.64 34.73
N ASN A 312 8.73 34.62 33.47
CA ASN A 312 10.15 34.49 33.15
C ASN A 312 10.96 35.70 33.65
N ALA A 313 10.44 36.92 33.51
CA ALA A 313 11.11 38.15 34.01
C ALA A 313 11.17 38.17 35.54
N ILE A 314 10.10 37.77 36.22
CA ILE A 314 10.08 37.65 37.69
C ILE A 314 11.11 36.60 38.15
N ALA A 315 11.16 35.42 37.50
CA ALA A 315 12.11 34.37 37.86
C ALA A 315 13.57 34.82 37.77
N LYS A 316 13.87 35.67 36.79
CA LYS A 316 15.22 36.26 36.58
C LYS A 316 15.51 37.49 37.43
N SER A 317 14.50 38.06 38.10
CA SER A 317 14.66 39.27 38.92
C SER A 317 15.35 39.01 40.24
N SER A 318 15.74 40.12 40.93
CA SER A 318 16.30 40.10 42.29
C SER A 318 15.25 40.09 43.40
N ILE A 319 13.97 39.98 43.08
CA ILE A 319 12.87 39.93 44.02
C ILE A 319 13.00 38.69 44.92
N LYS A 320 13.06 38.86 46.25
CA LYS A 320 13.26 37.75 47.20
C LYS A 320 12.12 36.72 47.17
N ASP A 321 10.88 37.19 47.02
CA ASP A 321 9.67 36.37 47.09
C ASP A 321 9.20 35.87 45.69
N LYS A 322 10.05 35.89 44.66
CA LYS A 322 9.73 35.60 43.26
C LYS A 322 8.98 34.29 43.07
N ASP A 323 9.39 33.22 43.76
CA ASP A 323 8.75 31.90 43.60
C ASP A 323 7.32 31.87 44.15
N VAL A 324 7.08 32.59 45.27
CA VAL A 324 5.76 32.75 45.87
C VAL A 324 4.86 33.58 44.94
N ILE A 325 5.40 34.66 44.37
CA ILE A 325 4.68 35.54 43.44
C ILE A 325 4.26 34.74 42.19
N ILE A 326 5.19 34.00 41.58
CA ILE A 326 4.92 33.17 40.39
C ILE A 326 3.84 32.12 40.71
N LYS A 327 3.99 31.38 41.81
CA LYS A 327 3.02 30.37 42.23
C LYS A 327 1.63 30.97 42.45
N THR A 328 1.54 32.10 43.12
CA THR A 328 0.29 32.81 43.38
C THR A 328 -0.38 33.27 42.08
N LEU A 329 0.37 33.90 41.18
CA LEU A 329 -0.17 34.36 39.91
C LEU A 329 -0.65 33.20 39.02
N LYS A 330 0.06 32.07 38.99
CA LYS A 330 -0.33 30.88 38.22
C LYS A 330 -1.61 30.22 38.75
N SER A 331 -1.90 30.28 40.04
CA SER A 331 -3.06 29.64 40.67
C SER A 331 -4.36 30.42 40.54
N GLN A 332 -4.35 31.64 40.00
CA GLN A 332 -5.51 32.54 39.93
C GLN A 332 -6.20 32.55 38.54
N THR A 333 -7.50 32.87 38.54
CA THR A 333 -8.24 33.18 37.32
C THR A 333 -7.68 34.43 36.62
N PRO A 334 -7.90 34.64 35.33
CA PRO A 334 -7.35 35.78 34.59
C PRO A 334 -7.61 37.14 35.28
N ASP A 335 -8.83 37.41 35.71
CA ASP A 335 -9.18 38.71 36.36
C ASP A 335 -8.55 38.85 37.73
N GLN A 336 -8.53 37.79 38.55
CA GLN A 336 -7.86 37.77 39.84
C GLN A 336 -6.37 37.97 39.70
N ARG A 337 -5.78 37.41 38.64
CA ARG A 337 -4.34 37.51 38.33
C ARG A 337 -3.93 38.95 38.07
N VAL A 338 -4.72 39.72 37.29
CA VAL A 338 -4.49 41.15 37.04
C VAL A 338 -4.58 41.96 38.36
N ALA A 339 -5.61 41.71 39.17
CA ALA A 339 -5.79 42.41 40.42
C ALA A 339 -4.63 42.11 41.40
N GLN A 340 -4.14 40.87 41.46
CA GLN A 340 -3.02 40.47 42.31
C GLN A 340 -1.70 41.04 41.78
N LEU A 341 -1.46 41.04 40.47
CA LEU A 341 -0.30 41.65 39.84
C LEU A 341 -0.20 43.14 40.25
N ASN A 342 -1.32 43.88 40.17
CA ASN A 342 -1.34 45.29 40.56
C ASN A 342 -1.00 45.53 42.03
N LYS A 343 -1.23 44.59 42.96
CA LYS A 343 -0.73 44.65 44.33
C LYS A 343 0.78 44.49 44.41
N TYR A 344 1.33 43.52 43.65
CA TYR A 344 2.78 43.30 43.59
C TYR A 344 3.54 44.47 42.95
N ILE A 345 2.98 45.09 41.91
CA ILE A 345 3.57 46.30 41.30
C ILE A 345 3.75 47.41 42.35
N LYS A 346 2.76 47.61 43.23
CA LYS A 346 2.85 48.60 44.32
C LYS A 346 3.87 48.18 45.40
N GLN A 347 4.09 46.92 45.63
CA GLN A 347 4.96 46.38 46.67
C GLN A 347 6.43 46.30 46.24
N TYR A 348 6.69 46.01 44.95
CA TYR A 348 8.04 45.79 44.42
C TYR A 348 8.35 46.77 43.28
N PRO A 349 9.18 47.79 43.48
CA PRO A 349 9.50 48.79 42.46
C PRO A 349 10.16 48.23 41.19
N GLU A 350 10.74 47.04 41.28
CA GLU A 350 11.35 46.35 40.11
C GLU A 350 10.36 46.07 39.00
N PHE A 351 9.07 45.89 39.32
CA PHE A 351 8.04 45.71 38.28
C PHE A 351 7.97 46.88 37.32
N GLU A 352 7.92 48.13 37.86
CA GLU A 352 7.83 49.32 37.03
C GLU A 352 9.16 49.68 36.35
N LYS A 353 10.29 49.42 37.03
CA LYS A 353 11.60 49.82 36.55
C LYS A 353 12.17 48.94 35.44
N SER A 354 11.93 47.61 35.52
CA SER A 354 12.59 46.66 34.65
C SER A 354 11.67 45.58 34.07
N ILE A 355 10.78 45.00 34.90
CA ILE A 355 9.98 43.83 34.48
C ILE A 355 8.93 44.23 33.45
N LEU A 356 8.01 45.11 33.75
CA LEU A 356 6.92 45.51 32.86
C LEU A 356 7.43 46.23 31.60
N PRO A 357 8.45 47.09 31.64
CA PRO A 357 9.01 47.67 30.40
C PRO A 357 9.50 46.64 29.41
N SER A 358 10.10 45.54 29.83
CA SER A 358 10.61 44.47 28.97
C SER A 358 9.51 43.67 28.25
N LEU A 359 8.25 43.73 28.77
CA LEU A 359 7.11 43.04 28.20
C LEU A 359 6.33 43.87 27.15
N ARG A 360 6.60 45.17 27.07
CA ARG A 360 5.96 46.11 26.14
C ARG A 360 6.73 46.12 24.83
N ARG A 361 6.64 45.04 24.05
CA ARG A 361 7.50 44.87 22.89
C ARG A 361 6.78 44.27 21.69
N SER A 362 7.39 44.42 20.52
CA SER A 362 7.16 43.58 19.36
C SER A 362 8.45 42.82 19.05
N ILE A 363 8.32 41.52 18.92
CA ILE A 363 9.38 40.62 18.49
C ILE A 363 9.31 40.55 16.97
N VAL A 364 10.41 40.83 16.28
CA VAL A 364 10.56 40.68 14.86
C VAL A 364 11.42 39.45 14.60
N LYS A 365 10.95 38.56 13.76
CA LYS A 365 11.71 37.40 13.26
C LYS A 365 11.79 37.49 11.74
N VAL A 366 12.98 37.57 11.21
CA VAL A 366 13.25 37.55 9.78
C VAL A 366 13.72 36.16 9.41
N ASN A 367 12.87 35.43 8.69
CA ASN A 367 13.16 34.08 8.22
C ASN A 367 13.67 34.16 6.78
N THR A 368 14.93 33.82 6.56
CA THR A 368 15.55 33.79 5.25
C THR A 368 16.00 32.41 4.85
N ILE A 369 16.07 32.17 3.55
CA ILE A 369 16.56 30.93 2.99
C ILE A 369 18.04 31.15 2.65
N GLU A 370 18.93 30.40 3.29
CA GLU A 370 20.34 30.38 2.96
C GLU A 370 20.51 29.96 1.48
N PRO A 371 21.30 30.64 0.65
CA PRO A 371 21.54 30.22 -0.72
C PRO A 371 22.10 28.80 -0.75
N SER A 372 21.35 27.89 -1.39
CA SER A 372 21.82 26.53 -1.62
C SER A 372 22.75 26.48 -2.84
N MET A 373 23.55 25.42 -2.89
CA MET A 373 24.29 25.09 -4.11
C MET A 373 23.31 24.88 -5.28
N SER A 374 23.71 25.18 -6.51
CA SER A 374 22.89 24.87 -7.68
C SER A 374 22.76 23.35 -7.85
N ASP A 375 21.65 22.90 -8.51
CA ASP A 375 21.41 21.50 -8.83
C ASP A 375 22.60 20.81 -9.48
N GLU A 376 23.26 21.52 -10.41
CA GLU A 376 24.48 21.06 -11.10
C GLU A 376 25.65 20.89 -10.13
N GLN A 377 25.81 21.83 -9.19
CA GLN A 377 26.87 21.75 -8.18
C GLN A 377 26.64 20.58 -7.23
N ILE A 378 25.41 20.40 -6.71
CA ILE A 378 25.06 19.32 -5.82
C ILE A 378 25.29 17.97 -6.52
N THR A 379 24.77 17.80 -7.75
CA THR A 379 24.92 16.55 -8.51
C THR A 379 26.39 16.22 -8.78
N LYS A 380 27.18 17.20 -9.16
CA LYS A 380 28.62 17.02 -9.38
C LYS A 380 29.38 16.68 -8.09
N MET A 381 28.98 17.29 -6.97
CA MET A 381 29.62 17.04 -5.68
C MET A 381 29.31 15.68 -5.11
N CYS A 382 28.13 15.07 -5.41
CA CYS A 382 27.81 13.70 -5.03
C CYS A 382 28.88 12.69 -5.46
N THR A 383 29.50 12.91 -6.64
CA THR A 383 30.53 12.00 -7.17
C THR A 383 31.93 12.43 -6.78
N SER A 384 32.19 13.75 -6.69
CA SER A 384 33.54 14.27 -6.51
C SER A 384 33.94 14.54 -5.06
N LYS A 385 32.99 14.94 -4.22
CA LYS A 385 33.19 15.29 -2.80
C LYS A 385 31.97 14.97 -1.94
N PRO A 386 31.50 13.69 -1.87
CA PRO A 386 30.26 13.34 -1.20
C PRO A 386 30.22 13.76 0.28
N LYS A 387 31.35 13.65 0.99
CA LYS A 387 31.45 14.04 2.41
C LYS A 387 31.25 15.53 2.70
N SER A 388 31.21 16.38 1.68
CA SER A 388 30.92 17.81 1.83
C SER A 388 29.44 18.15 1.63
N LEU A 389 28.61 17.18 1.29
CA LEU A 389 27.16 17.29 1.20
C LEU A 389 26.51 16.67 2.44
N SER A 390 25.34 17.18 2.86
CA SER A 390 24.50 16.50 3.83
C SER A 390 23.80 15.27 3.19
N CYS A 391 23.23 14.37 4.02
CA CYS A 391 22.43 13.27 3.54
C CYS A 391 21.28 13.77 2.67
N ASP A 392 20.53 14.78 3.13
CA ASP A 392 19.41 15.37 2.38
C ASP A 392 19.82 15.95 1.02
N GLN A 393 20.99 16.58 0.96
CA GLN A 393 21.53 17.09 -0.30
C GLN A 393 21.87 15.96 -1.27
N MET A 394 22.37 14.83 -0.79
CA MET A 394 22.61 13.64 -1.61
C MET A 394 21.29 12.99 -2.04
N MET A 395 20.33 12.89 -1.14
CA MET A 395 18.99 12.40 -1.45
C MET A 395 18.32 13.28 -2.52
N TYR A 396 18.40 14.60 -2.36
CA TYR A 396 17.91 15.55 -3.37
C TYR A 396 18.62 15.39 -4.72
N ALA A 397 19.94 15.24 -4.74
CA ALA A 397 20.69 15.00 -5.97
C ALA A 397 20.19 13.77 -6.75
N ALA A 398 19.78 12.71 -6.03
CA ALA A 398 19.21 11.52 -6.64
C ALA A 398 17.86 11.78 -7.33
N THR A 399 17.10 12.82 -6.91
CA THR A 399 15.86 13.22 -7.60
C THR A 399 16.12 13.92 -8.93
N LEU A 400 17.28 14.53 -9.08
CA LEU A 400 17.67 15.29 -10.28
C LEU A 400 18.15 14.40 -11.43
N VAL A 401 18.53 13.15 -11.15
CA VAL A 401 19.00 12.20 -12.17
C VAL A 401 17.88 11.24 -12.58
N LYS A 402 17.85 10.87 -13.87
CA LYS A 402 16.80 10.02 -14.43
C LYS A 402 17.19 8.55 -14.42
N GLU A 403 18.46 8.27 -14.71
CA GLU A 403 18.95 6.91 -14.89
C GLU A 403 19.05 6.17 -13.55
N LEU A 404 18.46 4.98 -13.47
CA LEU A 404 18.47 4.15 -12.26
C LEU A 404 19.89 3.83 -11.77
N ASN A 405 20.84 3.67 -12.71
CA ASN A 405 22.24 3.45 -12.38
C ASN A 405 22.87 4.62 -11.62
N ASP A 406 22.51 5.84 -11.98
CA ASP A 406 23.07 7.03 -11.35
C ASP A 406 22.39 7.28 -10.00
N LYS A 407 21.07 7.05 -9.91
CA LYS A 407 20.34 7.04 -8.61
C LYS A 407 20.97 6.07 -7.62
N GLU A 408 21.19 4.82 -8.06
CA GLU A 408 21.80 3.79 -7.22
C GLU A 408 23.16 4.20 -6.69
N LYS A 409 24.03 4.71 -7.55
CA LYS A 409 25.37 5.19 -7.15
C LYS A 409 25.28 6.27 -6.07
N ILE A 410 24.35 7.23 -6.22
CA ILE A 410 24.16 8.30 -5.24
C ILE A 410 23.68 7.72 -3.91
N TYR A 411 22.66 6.82 -3.91
CA TYR A 411 22.15 6.22 -2.69
C TYR A 411 23.19 5.33 -1.99
N ILE A 412 23.96 4.54 -2.74
CA ILE A 412 25.04 3.73 -2.14
C ILE A 412 26.12 4.64 -1.53
N THR A 413 26.50 5.74 -2.23
CA THR A 413 27.45 6.72 -1.68
C THR A 413 26.89 7.40 -0.42
N ALA A 414 25.58 7.67 -0.38
CA ALA A 414 24.91 8.21 0.80
C ALA A 414 24.93 7.22 1.97
N ILE A 415 24.68 5.93 1.71
CA ILE A 415 24.77 4.86 2.71
C ILE A 415 26.19 4.76 3.29
N GLU A 416 27.22 4.80 2.43
CA GLU A 416 28.63 4.74 2.86
C GLU A 416 29.04 5.98 3.69
N THR A 417 28.46 7.14 3.38
CA THR A 417 28.80 8.41 4.04
C THR A 417 27.99 8.61 5.33
N TYR A 418 26.73 8.17 5.33
CA TYR A 418 25.73 8.36 6.39
C TYR A 418 25.04 7.03 6.76
N PRO A 419 25.76 6.05 7.30
CA PRO A 419 25.23 4.69 7.52
C PRO A 419 24.09 4.61 8.54
N ASN A 420 23.85 5.65 9.32
CA ASN A 420 22.80 5.72 10.33
C ASN A 420 21.53 6.45 9.83
N ASN A 421 21.45 6.82 8.56
CA ASN A 421 20.26 7.41 7.96
C ASN A 421 19.46 6.32 7.21
N ALA A 422 18.15 6.23 7.47
CA ALA A 422 17.28 5.18 6.92
C ALA A 422 16.90 5.44 5.45
N GLU A 423 16.71 6.70 5.08
CA GLU A 423 16.19 7.12 3.78
C GLU A 423 17.02 6.63 2.58
N PRO A 424 18.38 6.72 2.61
CA PRO A 424 19.21 6.19 1.52
C PRO A 424 19.02 4.67 1.30
N TYR A 425 18.87 3.90 2.38
CA TYR A 425 18.62 2.45 2.30
C TYR A 425 17.23 2.18 1.71
N CYS A 426 16.20 2.91 2.16
CA CYS A 426 14.85 2.80 1.62
C CYS A 426 14.84 3.05 0.11
N ASN A 427 15.46 4.16 -0.35
CA ASN A 427 15.46 4.57 -1.74
C ASN A 427 16.36 3.70 -2.64
N ALA A 428 17.48 3.21 -2.13
CA ALA A 428 18.26 2.16 -2.81
C ALA A 428 17.43 0.87 -2.97
N GLY A 429 16.61 0.55 -1.96
CA GLY A 429 15.65 -0.56 -2.01
C GLY A 429 14.63 -0.39 -3.14
N VAL A 430 14.08 0.81 -3.33
CA VAL A 430 13.17 1.12 -4.46
C VAL A 430 13.87 0.87 -5.80
N VAL A 431 15.08 1.40 -5.99
CA VAL A 431 15.84 1.18 -7.24
C VAL A 431 16.07 -0.31 -7.49
N ALA A 432 16.34 -1.09 -6.43
CA ALA A 432 16.51 -2.53 -6.55
C ALA A 432 15.19 -3.25 -6.94
N ILE A 433 14.01 -2.80 -6.44
CA ILE A 433 12.69 -3.29 -6.86
C ILE A 433 12.48 -3.00 -8.35
N GLU A 434 12.70 -1.76 -8.78
CA GLU A 434 12.51 -1.33 -10.18
C GLU A 434 13.41 -2.11 -11.15
N ARG A 435 14.56 -2.59 -10.70
CA ARG A 435 15.46 -3.48 -11.45
C ARG A 435 15.11 -4.97 -11.35
N GLY A 436 14.12 -5.34 -10.57
CA GLY A 436 13.75 -6.74 -10.32
C GLY A 436 14.70 -7.50 -9.39
N ASN A 437 15.65 -6.81 -8.72
CA ASN A 437 16.54 -7.45 -7.75
C ASN A 437 15.89 -7.52 -6.36
N ILE A 438 14.84 -8.33 -6.26
CA ILE A 438 13.97 -8.41 -5.09
C ILE A 438 14.73 -8.81 -3.81
N LYS A 439 15.70 -9.73 -3.92
CA LYS A 439 16.50 -10.16 -2.76
C LYS A 439 17.33 -9.02 -2.17
N HIS A 440 17.97 -8.22 -3.01
CA HIS A 440 18.77 -7.08 -2.57
C HIS A 440 17.88 -5.96 -2.04
N ALA A 441 16.74 -5.69 -2.71
CA ALA A 441 15.73 -4.75 -2.24
C ALA A 441 15.27 -5.09 -0.81
N LYS A 442 14.99 -6.37 -0.53
CA LYS A 442 14.58 -6.84 0.79
C LYS A 442 15.61 -6.56 1.88
N GLN A 443 16.89 -6.75 1.57
CA GLN A 443 17.99 -6.47 2.51
C GLN A 443 18.06 -4.97 2.85
N LEU A 444 18.08 -4.12 1.82
CA LEU A 444 18.16 -2.67 1.98
C LEU A 444 16.95 -2.12 2.73
N THR A 445 15.75 -2.51 2.34
CA THR A 445 14.50 -2.03 2.96
C THR A 445 14.39 -2.45 4.44
N LYS A 446 14.85 -3.67 4.79
CA LYS A 446 14.90 -4.11 6.19
C LYS A 446 15.90 -3.29 7.01
N GLN A 447 17.08 -2.99 6.45
CA GLN A 447 18.06 -2.11 7.11
C GLN A 447 17.49 -0.71 7.35
N ALA A 448 16.70 -0.15 6.41
CA ALA A 448 16.02 1.11 6.62
C ALA A 448 15.08 1.06 7.84
N ILE A 449 14.27 0.02 7.99
CA ILE A 449 13.36 -0.17 9.13
C ILE A 449 14.13 -0.40 10.44
N GLU A 450 15.27 -1.09 10.41
CA GLU A 450 16.13 -1.29 11.59
C GLU A 450 16.72 0.03 12.10
N ILE A 451 16.98 1.00 11.22
CA ILE A 451 17.53 2.32 11.55
C ILE A 451 16.39 3.26 12.00
N ASP A 452 15.27 3.27 11.29
CA ASP A 452 14.08 4.07 11.60
C ASP A 452 12.80 3.23 11.39
N ASP A 453 12.19 2.83 12.50
CA ASP A 453 10.95 2.05 12.52
C ASP A 453 9.68 2.88 12.27
N LEU A 454 9.82 4.19 12.08
CA LEU A 454 8.73 5.09 11.72
C LEU A 454 8.72 5.48 10.24
N LEU A 455 9.67 4.97 9.43
CA LEU A 455 9.74 5.26 8.00
C LEU A 455 8.67 4.49 7.22
N ALA A 456 7.54 5.14 6.94
CA ALA A 456 6.36 4.54 6.30
C ALA A 456 6.67 3.96 4.91
N GLU A 457 7.51 4.63 4.13
CA GLU A 457 7.93 4.24 2.78
C GLU A 457 8.63 2.89 2.78
N ALA A 458 9.44 2.61 3.79
CA ALA A 458 10.14 1.34 3.91
C ALA A 458 9.17 0.18 4.15
N TYR A 459 8.13 0.36 4.96
CA TYR A 459 7.07 -0.66 5.13
C TYR A 459 6.29 -0.89 3.85
N ASN A 460 5.92 0.17 3.12
CA ASN A 460 5.27 0.03 1.81
C ASN A 460 6.15 -0.77 0.84
N ASN A 461 7.42 -0.44 0.73
CA ASN A 461 8.35 -1.10 -0.20
C ASN A 461 8.58 -2.56 0.20
N LEU A 462 8.66 -2.86 1.51
CA LEU A 462 8.73 -4.25 1.98
C LEU A 462 7.44 -5.03 1.70
N GLY A 463 6.27 -4.38 1.77
CA GLY A 463 4.99 -4.95 1.35
C GLY A 463 4.94 -5.30 -0.14
N ILE A 464 5.50 -4.43 -1.00
CA ILE A 464 5.65 -4.72 -2.43
C ILE A 464 6.56 -5.93 -2.65
N ILE A 465 7.67 -6.00 -1.94
CA ILE A 465 8.59 -7.14 -1.99
C ILE A 465 7.87 -8.45 -1.61
N ALA A 466 7.03 -8.42 -0.57
CA ALA A 466 6.21 -9.56 -0.17
C ALA A 466 5.24 -10.00 -1.28
N ILE A 467 4.64 -9.07 -2.05
CA ILE A 467 3.82 -9.39 -3.25
C ILE A 467 4.67 -10.12 -4.31
N PHE A 468 5.93 -9.70 -4.54
CA PHE A 468 6.80 -10.40 -5.48
C PHE A 468 7.14 -11.83 -5.01
N GLU A 469 7.18 -12.04 -3.70
CA GLU A 469 7.37 -13.35 -3.06
C GLU A 469 6.06 -14.16 -2.94
N ASN A 470 4.93 -13.63 -3.42
CA ASN A 470 3.57 -14.18 -3.32
C ASN A 470 3.06 -14.31 -1.86
N ASP A 471 3.68 -13.61 -0.91
CA ASP A 471 3.24 -13.54 0.49
C ASP A 471 2.27 -12.36 0.71
N TYR A 472 1.02 -12.56 0.32
CA TYR A 472 -0.02 -11.52 0.36
C TYR A 472 -0.49 -11.19 1.78
N GLU A 473 -0.33 -12.11 2.73
CA GLU A 473 -0.67 -11.86 4.14
C GLU A 473 0.33 -10.90 4.78
N THR A 474 1.62 -11.19 4.63
CA THR A 474 2.68 -10.27 5.07
C THR A 474 2.59 -8.92 4.36
N ALA A 475 2.29 -8.90 3.05
CA ALA A 475 2.11 -7.66 2.29
C ALA A 475 0.99 -6.79 2.88
N ALA A 476 -0.18 -7.39 3.19
CA ALA A 476 -1.30 -6.68 3.80
C ALA A 476 -0.92 -6.03 5.13
N ALA A 477 -0.26 -6.77 6.02
CA ALA A 477 0.17 -6.26 7.33
C ALA A 477 1.17 -5.09 7.20
N LEU A 478 2.11 -5.19 6.26
CA LEU A 478 3.11 -4.15 6.02
C LEU A 478 2.48 -2.87 5.42
N PHE A 479 1.51 -3.00 4.50
CA PHE A 479 0.77 -1.84 3.99
C PHE A 479 -0.11 -1.20 5.07
N ASP A 480 -0.69 -1.98 5.99
CA ASP A 480 -1.42 -1.44 7.14
C ASP A 480 -0.48 -0.66 8.07
N GLN A 481 0.75 -1.16 8.29
CA GLN A 481 1.76 -0.44 9.06
C GLN A 481 2.13 0.89 8.39
N ALA A 482 2.43 0.89 7.08
CA ALA A 482 2.71 2.11 6.32
C ALA A 482 1.55 3.12 6.38
N ASN A 483 0.31 2.63 6.28
CA ASN A 483 -0.89 3.48 6.41
C ASN A 483 -1.03 4.11 7.80
N ASN A 484 -0.74 3.34 8.87
CA ASN A 484 -0.77 3.84 10.24
C ASN A 484 0.29 4.93 10.48
N LEU A 485 1.37 4.90 9.73
CA LEU A 485 2.43 5.92 9.72
C LEU A 485 2.12 7.10 8.77
N GLY A 486 0.95 7.09 8.09
CA GLY A 486 0.46 8.21 7.29
C GLY A 486 0.65 8.08 5.78
N LEU A 487 1.26 7.00 5.28
CA LEU A 487 1.44 6.80 3.85
C LEU A 487 0.20 6.13 3.23
N ASN A 488 -0.34 6.69 2.15
CA ASN A 488 -1.43 6.06 1.41
C ASN A 488 -0.95 4.83 0.62
N THR A 489 -1.44 3.66 0.99
CA THR A 489 -1.12 2.37 0.34
C THR A 489 -2.35 1.72 -0.33
N ASP A 490 -3.43 2.46 -0.53
CA ASP A 490 -4.71 1.93 -1.02
C ASP A 490 -4.57 1.15 -2.34
N TYR A 491 -3.75 1.64 -3.28
CA TYR A 491 -3.52 0.94 -4.55
C TYR A 491 -2.88 -0.44 -4.34
N ASN A 492 -1.78 -0.50 -3.59
CA ASN A 492 -1.05 -1.75 -3.34
C ASN A 492 -1.90 -2.75 -2.54
N LYS A 493 -2.70 -2.25 -1.58
CA LYS A 493 -3.70 -3.07 -0.85
C LYS A 493 -4.79 -3.58 -1.78
N GLY A 494 -5.20 -2.78 -2.78
CA GLY A 494 -6.13 -3.22 -3.82
C GLY A 494 -5.60 -4.42 -4.59
N VAL A 495 -4.31 -4.42 -4.94
CA VAL A 495 -3.65 -5.58 -5.59
C VAL A 495 -3.65 -6.81 -4.68
N VAL A 496 -3.40 -6.65 -3.38
CA VAL A 496 -3.55 -7.76 -2.41
C VAL A 496 -4.97 -8.32 -2.41
N HIS A 497 -5.99 -7.45 -2.48
CA HIS A 497 -7.39 -7.89 -2.52
C HIS A 497 -7.77 -8.61 -3.81
N ILE A 498 -7.13 -8.33 -4.96
CA ILE A 498 -7.31 -9.16 -6.18
C ILE A 498 -6.92 -10.61 -5.87
N ASN A 499 -5.76 -10.83 -5.28
CA ASN A 499 -5.26 -12.17 -4.96
C ASN A 499 -6.04 -12.87 -3.84
N LYS A 500 -6.74 -12.10 -2.97
CA LYS A 500 -7.66 -12.64 -1.95
C LYS A 500 -9.08 -12.90 -2.48
N GLY A 501 -9.36 -12.60 -3.75
CA GLY A 501 -10.69 -12.75 -4.33
C GLY A 501 -11.69 -11.63 -3.97
N ASP A 502 -11.27 -10.61 -3.25
CA ASP A 502 -12.11 -9.48 -2.82
C ASP A 502 -12.17 -8.40 -3.92
N TYR A 503 -12.59 -8.75 -5.12
CA TYR A 503 -12.48 -7.90 -6.31
C TYR A 503 -13.19 -6.55 -6.18
N LYS A 504 -14.38 -6.51 -5.57
CA LYS A 504 -15.12 -5.26 -5.31
C LYS A 504 -14.34 -4.30 -4.41
N LYS A 505 -13.69 -4.85 -3.38
CA LYS A 505 -12.86 -4.07 -2.46
C LYS A 505 -11.59 -3.58 -3.15
N ALA A 506 -10.96 -4.44 -3.96
CA ALA A 506 -9.81 -4.09 -4.79
C ALA A 506 -10.11 -2.89 -5.70
N ILE A 507 -11.19 -2.97 -6.49
CA ILE A 507 -11.64 -1.90 -7.37
C ILE A 507 -11.85 -0.60 -6.57
N LYS A 508 -12.61 -0.65 -5.47
CA LYS A 508 -12.91 0.52 -4.64
C LYS A 508 -11.64 1.21 -4.11
N MET A 509 -10.64 0.42 -3.70
CA MET A 509 -9.39 0.96 -3.16
C MET A 509 -8.53 1.58 -4.25
N MET A 510 -8.31 0.85 -5.36
CA MET A 510 -7.45 1.32 -6.45
C MET A 510 -8.03 2.55 -7.18
N MET A 511 -9.36 2.65 -7.31
CA MET A 511 -10.02 3.78 -7.98
C MET A 511 -9.94 5.10 -7.22
N LYS A 512 -9.58 5.13 -5.94
CA LYS A 512 -9.42 6.38 -5.20
C LYS A 512 -8.33 7.28 -5.78
N ASP A 513 -7.25 6.68 -6.28
CA ASP A 513 -6.05 7.40 -6.70
C ASP A 513 -5.94 7.57 -8.23
N ASN A 514 -6.53 6.66 -9.01
CA ASN A 514 -6.48 6.72 -10.47
C ASN A 514 -7.73 6.08 -11.11
N PRO A 515 -8.83 6.83 -11.23
CA PRO A 515 -10.14 6.24 -11.52
C PRO A 515 -10.33 5.69 -12.94
N ASN A 516 -9.52 6.03 -13.94
CA ASN A 516 -9.99 5.88 -15.32
C ASN A 516 -9.20 4.93 -16.23
N CYS A 517 -7.92 4.68 -16.00
CA CYS A 517 -7.09 3.90 -16.94
C CYS A 517 -6.00 3.12 -16.20
N ASP A 518 -6.32 1.93 -15.70
CA ASP A 518 -5.34 1.08 -15.01
C ASP A 518 -5.59 -0.40 -15.31
N TYR A 519 -4.52 -1.15 -15.61
CA TYR A 519 -4.61 -2.55 -15.97
C TYR A 519 -5.12 -3.43 -14.83
N ASN A 520 -4.63 -3.21 -13.60
CA ASN A 520 -5.04 -4.01 -12.45
C ASN A 520 -6.50 -3.71 -12.05
N ILE A 521 -6.99 -2.48 -12.28
CA ILE A 521 -8.41 -2.14 -12.13
C ILE A 521 -9.24 -2.89 -13.17
N ALA A 522 -8.85 -2.87 -14.45
CA ALA A 522 -9.54 -3.60 -15.51
C ALA A 522 -9.56 -5.12 -15.25
N LEU A 523 -8.45 -5.67 -14.74
CA LEU A 523 -8.36 -7.06 -14.33
C LEU A 523 -9.34 -7.37 -13.19
N ALA A 524 -9.36 -6.56 -12.13
CA ALA A 524 -10.28 -6.72 -11.00
C ALA A 524 -11.75 -6.62 -11.45
N GLN A 525 -12.08 -5.68 -12.35
CA GLN A 525 -13.42 -5.55 -12.94
C GLN A 525 -13.80 -6.79 -13.76
N THR A 526 -12.86 -7.37 -14.52
CA THR A 526 -13.06 -8.62 -15.27
C THR A 526 -13.38 -9.77 -14.33
N LEU A 527 -12.63 -9.91 -13.24
CA LEU A 527 -12.82 -10.93 -12.21
C LEU A 527 -14.14 -10.74 -11.42
N ASP A 528 -14.56 -9.49 -11.22
CA ASP A 528 -15.88 -9.16 -10.61
C ASP A 528 -17.04 -9.22 -11.63
N LYS A 529 -16.79 -9.73 -12.84
CA LYS A 529 -17.78 -9.89 -13.94
C LYS A 529 -18.38 -8.57 -14.44
N GLN A 530 -17.71 -7.44 -14.21
CA GLN A 530 -18.09 -6.11 -14.73
C GLN A 530 -17.54 -5.91 -16.15
N TYR A 531 -17.83 -6.82 -17.09
CA TYR A 531 -17.16 -6.92 -18.40
C TYR A 531 -17.26 -5.65 -19.24
N VAL A 532 -18.39 -4.97 -19.23
CA VAL A 532 -18.58 -3.72 -20.01
C VAL A 532 -17.65 -2.62 -19.49
N VAL A 533 -17.57 -2.45 -18.18
CA VAL A 533 -16.70 -1.45 -17.54
C VAL A 533 -15.23 -1.82 -17.73
N ALA A 534 -14.90 -3.11 -17.57
CA ALA A 534 -13.54 -3.62 -17.79
C ALA A 534 -13.06 -3.35 -19.24
N GLU A 535 -13.91 -3.56 -20.21
CA GLU A 535 -13.61 -3.28 -21.63
C GLU A 535 -13.35 -1.79 -21.87
N GLU A 536 -14.14 -0.90 -21.28
CA GLU A 536 -13.92 0.56 -21.35
C GLU A 536 -12.59 0.94 -20.67
N THR A 537 -12.31 0.41 -19.49
CA THR A 537 -11.06 0.66 -18.76
C THR A 537 -9.83 0.19 -19.54
N VAL A 538 -9.89 -0.99 -20.18
CA VAL A 538 -8.77 -1.51 -20.97
C VAL A 538 -8.55 -0.72 -22.26
N LYS A 539 -9.62 -0.21 -22.90
CA LYS A 539 -9.52 0.57 -24.16
C LYS A 539 -8.75 1.88 -24.00
N CYS A 540 -8.70 2.46 -22.81
CA CYS A 540 -7.94 3.70 -22.61
C CYS A 540 -6.44 3.45 -22.33
N LEU A 541 -6.02 2.19 -22.18
CA LEU A 541 -4.62 1.82 -21.99
C LEU A 541 -3.88 1.71 -23.31
N GLU A 542 -2.57 1.84 -23.27
CA GLU A 542 -1.71 1.59 -24.43
C GLU A 542 -1.83 0.12 -24.88
N GLU A 543 -1.97 -0.11 -26.19
CA GLU A 543 -2.01 -1.45 -26.76
C GLU A 543 -0.63 -2.15 -26.66
N ASN A 544 -0.51 -3.07 -25.72
CA ASN A 544 0.61 -3.99 -25.57
C ASN A 544 0.13 -5.44 -25.44
N GLY A 545 1.04 -6.39 -25.30
CA GLY A 545 0.69 -7.81 -25.20
C GLY A 545 -0.28 -8.11 -24.05
N LYS A 546 -0.07 -7.52 -22.86
CA LYS A 546 -0.90 -7.76 -21.66
C LYS A 546 -2.31 -7.18 -21.82
N THR A 547 -2.42 -5.92 -22.30
CA THR A 547 -3.71 -5.26 -22.47
C THR A 547 -4.58 -5.95 -23.53
N LEU A 548 -3.98 -6.36 -24.64
CA LEU A 548 -4.64 -7.12 -25.68
C LEU A 548 -5.05 -8.53 -25.20
N TYR A 549 -4.23 -9.16 -24.37
CA TYR A 549 -4.57 -10.44 -23.76
C TYR A 549 -5.77 -10.33 -22.82
N LEU A 550 -5.81 -9.32 -21.97
CA LEU A 550 -6.97 -9.08 -21.08
C LEU A 550 -8.24 -8.79 -21.90
N GLN A 551 -8.14 -8.06 -23.04
CA GLN A 551 -9.27 -7.87 -23.96
C GLN A 551 -9.75 -9.21 -24.57
N ALA A 552 -8.82 -10.13 -24.89
CA ALA A 552 -9.18 -11.46 -25.36
C ALA A 552 -9.91 -12.28 -24.28
N VAL A 553 -9.45 -12.20 -23.01
CA VAL A 553 -10.11 -12.84 -21.86
C VAL A 553 -11.50 -12.28 -21.63
N ILE A 554 -11.68 -10.94 -21.65
CA ILE A 554 -13.00 -10.30 -21.50
C ILE A 554 -13.96 -10.79 -22.60
N ALA A 555 -13.49 -10.85 -23.85
CA ALA A 555 -14.27 -11.34 -24.96
C ALA A 555 -14.63 -12.84 -24.83
N ALA A 556 -13.69 -13.67 -24.34
CA ALA A 556 -13.95 -15.07 -24.06
C ALA A 556 -15.03 -15.25 -22.96
N ARG A 557 -14.93 -14.53 -21.87
CA ARG A 557 -15.93 -14.55 -20.77
C ARG A 557 -17.31 -14.02 -21.18
N THR A 558 -17.38 -13.19 -22.22
CA THR A 558 -18.65 -12.75 -22.84
C THR A 558 -19.08 -13.60 -24.03
N GLN A 559 -18.38 -14.71 -24.28
CA GLN A 559 -18.64 -15.66 -25.39
C GLN A 559 -18.56 -15.04 -26.81
N ASP A 560 -17.84 -13.94 -26.95
CA ASP A 560 -17.54 -13.32 -28.23
C ASP A 560 -16.24 -13.93 -28.80
N ILE A 561 -16.36 -15.12 -29.40
CA ILE A 561 -15.22 -15.93 -29.88
C ILE A 561 -14.40 -15.17 -30.92
N ASP A 562 -15.05 -14.54 -31.91
CA ASP A 562 -14.38 -13.84 -33.01
C ASP A 562 -13.54 -12.67 -32.47
N LYS A 563 -14.09 -11.90 -31.53
CA LYS A 563 -13.40 -10.80 -30.88
C LYS A 563 -12.25 -11.30 -30.01
N SER A 564 -12.44 -12.39 -29.27
CA SER A 564 -11.41 -13.02 -28.46
C SER A 564 -10.22 -13.47 -29.31
N LEU A 565 -10.45 -14.22 -30.39
CA LEU A 565 -9.41 -14.67 -31.33
C LEU A 565 -8.66 -13.49 -31.96
N LYS A 566 -9.37 -12.43 -32.34
CA LYS A 566 -8.77 -11.21 -32.92
C LYS A 566 -7.83 -10.51 -31.94
N HIS A 567 -8.24 -10.34 -30.68
CA HIS A 567 -7.40 -9.73 -29.65
C HIS A 567 -6.22 -10.63 -29.28
N LEU A 568 -6.45 -11.94 -29.17
CA LEU A 568 -5.39 -12.91 -28.88
C LEU A 568 -4.33 -12.94 -29.99
N ALA A 569 -4.71 -12.91 -31.23
CA ALA A 569 -3.78 -12.84 -32.38
C ALA A 569 -2.89 -11.58 -32.31
N LYS A 570 -3.49 -10.44 -32.01
CA LYS A 570 -2.75 -9.18 -31.80
C LYS A 570 -1.80 -9.26 -30.59
N ALA A 571 -2.26 -9.85 -29.48
CA ALA A 571 -1.47 -10.02 -28.25
C ALA A 571 -0.21 -10.87 -28.53
N ILE A 572 -0.37 -12.02 -29.20
CA ILE A 572 0.74 -12.91 -29.60
C ILE A 572 1.73 -12.20 -30.52
N LYS A 573 1.22 -11.36 -31.45
CA LYS A 573 2.08 -10.56 -32.33
C LYS A 573 2.93 -9.54 -31.57
N LYS A 574 2.40 -8.97 -30.48
CA LYS A 574 3.12 -8.01 -29.62
C LYS A 574 4.10 -8.71 -28.66
N ASP A 575 3.71 -9.86 -28.13
CA ASP A 575 4.53 -10.68 -27.23
C ASP A 575 4.32 -12.17 -27.52
N SER A 576 5.34 -12.80 -28.11
CA SER A 576 5.28 -14.23 -28.50
C SER A 576 5.17 -15.18 -27.29
N LYS A 577 5.50 -14.75 -26.07
CA LYS A 577 5.34 -15.57 -24.86
C LYS A 577 3.88 -15.87 -24.54
N ILE A 578 2.97 -14.97 -24.97
CA ILE A 578 1.52 -15.12 -24.80
C ILE A 578 1.01 -16.37 -25.51
N LYS A 579 1.63 -16.79 -26.62
CA LYS A 579 1.29 -18.01 -27.35
C LYS A 579 1.31 -19.25 -26.44
N LYS A 580 2.39 -19.43 -25.66
CA LYS A 580 2.51 -20.55 -24.73
C LYS A 580 1.50 -20.43 -23.57
N MET A 581 1.28 -19.22 -23.06
CA MET A 581 0.33 -18.97 -21.97
C MET A 581 -1.11 -19.29 -22.42
N ALA A 582 -1.56 -18.74 -23.54
CA ALA A 582 -2.91 -18.93 -24.08
C ALA A 582 -3.24 -20.41 -24.35
N LYS A 583 -2.24 -21.19 -24.77
CA LYS A 583 -2.43 -22.62 -25.09
C LYS A 583 -2.96 -23.44 -23.91
N HIS A 584 -2.66 -23.03 -22.69
CA HIS A 584 -3.02 -23.73 -21.45
C HIS A 584 -4.03 -22.96 -20.60
N ASP A 585 -4.40 -21.74 -21.00
CA ASP A 585 -5.32 -20.92 -20.22
C ASP A 585 -6.77 -21.37 -20.46
N MET A 586 -7.43 -21.81 -19.38
CA MET A 586 -8.80 -22.27 -19.40
C MET A 586 -9.83 -21.17 -19.64
N GLU A 587 -9.43 -19.89 -19.65
CA GLU A 587 -10.26 -18.79 -20.14
C GLU A 587 -10.70 -19.00 -21.61
N PHE A 588 -9.90 -19.73 -22.38
CA PHE A 588 -10.16 -20.04 -23.79
C PHE A 588 -10.72 -21.45 -24.01
N ALA A 589 -11.14 -22.16 -22.97
CA ALA A 589 -11.59 -23.56 -23.06
C ALA A 589 -12.67 -23.79 -24.12
N TYR A 590 -13.63 -22.87 -24.25
CA TYR A 590 -14.71 -22.99 -25.23
C TYR A 590 -14.27 -22.87 -26.69
N MET A 591 -13.03 -22.39 -26.94
CA MET A 591 -12.51 -22.26 -28.32
C MET A 591 -11.26 -23.10 -28.59
N GLN A 592 -10.76 -23.85 -27.59
CA GLN A 592 -9.51 -24.63 -27.71
C GLN A 592 -9.51 -25.63 -28.86
N ASP A 593 -10.67 -26.15 -29.23
CA ASP A 593 -10.83 -27.12 -30.35
C ASP A 593 -11.09 -26.44 -31.70
N SER A 594 -11.22 -25.10 -31.78
CA SER A 594 -11.42 -24.41 -33.02
C SER A 594 -10.14 -24.40 -33.86
N PRO A 595 -10.23 -24.61 -35.20
CA PRO A 595 -9.06 -24.55 -36.06
C PRO A 595 -8.31 -23.23 -35.97
N GLU A 596 -9.04 -22.13 -35.80
CA GLU A 596 -8.50 -20.78 -35.70
C GLU A 596 -7.66 -20.60 -34.43
N PHE A 597 -8.14 -21.08 -33.27
CA PHE A 597 -7.39 -21.02 -32.01
C PHE A 597 -6.14 -21.91 -32.09
N VAL A 598 -6.29 -23.15 -32.58
CA VAL A 598 -5.17 -24.09 -32.73
C VAL A 598 -4.07 -23.46 -33.60
N ALA A 599 -4.43 -22.84 -34.72
CA ALA A 599 -3.47 -22.17 -35.61
C ALA A 599 -2.73 -20.98 -34.93
N LEU A 600 -3.37 -20.30 -33.95
CA LEU A 600 -2.75 -19.21 -33.22
C LEU A 600 -1.74 -19.70 -32.19
N VAL A 601 -1.99 -20.85 -31.54
CA VAL A 601 -1.19 -21.33 -30.40
C VAL A 601 -0.25 -22.51 -30.73
N GLU A 602 -0.27 -23.05 -31.94
CA GLU A 602 0.72 -23.98 -32.52
C GLU A 602 1.89 -23.25 -33.18
#